data_46cd737be88041169eafa7a120bfde25
#
_entry.id   46cd737be88041169eafa7a120bfde25
#
_cell.length_a   1.000
_cell.length_b   1.000
_cell.length_c   1.000
_cell.angle_alpha   90.00
_cell.angle_beta   90.00
_cell.angle_gamma   90.00
#
_symmetry.space_group_name_H-M   'P 1'
#
loop_
_entity.id
_entity.type
_entity.pdbx_description
1 polymer ?
#
loop_
_entity_poly.entity_id
_entity_poly.type
_entity_poly.pdbx_seq_one_letter_code
_entity_poly.pdbx_strand_id
1 'polypeptide(L)'
;MSRFAEQPLYIDGKYVPSATGNTFQTINPANGEVLAEVHEAGKADVDSAVEAARKGQKIWAAMTAMERSRILRRAVDILRERNDELAALETLDTGKPLSETQAVDIVTGADVLEYYAGLIPSLEGQQIPLRDTAFVYTRREPLGVVAGIGAWNYPIQIALWKSAPALAAGNAMIFKPSEVTPLTALKLAEIYTEAGVPDGVFNVLNGSGAVTGQLLTEHPGIDKVSFTGGVASGKKVMANAAGSTLKEVTMELGGKSPLIIFDDADLDLAADIAMMANFYSSGQVCTNGTRVFIPAKWQAAFEEKIAARVARIKAGDVNDPATNFGPLVSFAHRDNVMRYIDTGIREGARVLCGGKRMTGAGFDNGAWVEPTVFTNCSDDMTIVREEIFGPVMSILTYEREDEVIRRANATDYGLAAGVVTRDLNRAHRVIHQIEAGICWINTWGESAAEMPVGGYKHSGIGRENGLMTLQNYTQVKSVQVEMTRFQSVF
;
A
#
# COMPACT_ATOMS: atom_id res chain seq x y z
N MET A 1 -18.64 -19.37 17.51
CA MET A 1 -17.70 -20.26 16.79
C MET A 1 -17.13 -19.43 15.65
N SER A 2 -15.84 -19.57 15.36
CA SER A 2 -15.20 -18.89 14.20
C SER A 2 -15.79 -19.41 12.88
N ARG A 3 -15.82 -18.54 11.87
CA ARG A 3 -16.35 -18.87 10.53
C ARG A 3 -15.41 -19.83 9.77
N PHE A 4 -14.10 -19.66 9.94
CA PHE A 4 -13.07 -20.48 9.31
C PHE A 4 -12.33 -21.29 10.37
N ALA A 5 -11.62 -22.33 9.90
CA ALA A 5 -10.68 -23.06 10.73
C ALA A 5 -9.56 -22.15 11.24
N GLU A 6 -8.83 -22.59 12.22
CA GLU A 6 -7.61 -21.94 12.73
C GLU A 6 -6.62 -21.71 11.58
N GLN A 7 -5.98 -20.54 11.57
CA GLN A 7 -5.08 -20.10 10.50
C GLN A 7 -3.63 -20.16 10.97
N PRO A 8 -2.87 -21.20 10.58
CA PRO A 8 -1.47 -21.35 10.95
C PRO A 8 -0.56 -20.36 10.21
N LEU A 9 0.74 -20.43 10.48
CA LEU A 9 1.80 -19.81 9.69
C LEU A 9 2.01 -20.59 8.39
N TYR A 10 2.64 -19.98 7.37
CA TYR A 10 3.05 -20.67 6.15
C TYR A 10 4.57 -20.57 6.00
N ILE A 11 5.27 -21.67 6.21
CA ILE A 11 6.73 -21.74 6.20
C ILE A 11 7.17 -22.97 5.39
N ASP A 12 8.15 -22.76 4.50
CA ASP A 12 8.78 -23.86 3.72
C ASP A 12 7.74 -24.68 2.94
N GLY A 13 6.84 -23.99 2.23
CA GLY A 13 5.83 -24.61 1.35
C GLY A 13 4.64 -25.26 2.08
N LYS A 14 4.46 -25.07 3.38
CA LYS A 14 3.42 -25.73 4.16
C LYS A 14 2.89 -24.91 5.34
N TYR A 15 1.69 -25.23 5.74
CA TYR A 15 1.10 -24.74 6.97
C TYR A 15 1.75 -25.35 8.20
N VAL A 16 2.15 -24.50 9.15
CA VAL A 16 2.74 -24.94 10.44
C VAL A 16 2.14 -24.14 11.61
N PRO A 17 1.85 -24.79 12.74
CA PRO A 17 1.43 -24.05 13.92
C PRO A 17 2.57 -23.20 14.46
N SER A 18 2.26 -22.07 15.10
CA SER A 18 3.28 -21.28 15.79
C SER A 18 3.90 -22.05 16.94
N ALA A 19 5.22 -21.94 17.08
CA ALA A 19 5.98 -22.52 18.17
C ALA A 19 5.60 -21.95 19.57
N THR A 20 5.01 -20.74 19.59
CA THR A 20 4.55 -20.09 20.84
C THR A 20 3.20 -20.62 21.32
N GLY A 21 2.37 -21.16 20.41
CA GLY A 21 0.97 -21.48 20.66
C GLY A 21 0.05 -20.26 20.85
N ASN A 22 0.58 -19.04 20.70
CA ASN A 22 -0.24 -17.82 20.80
C ASN A 22 -1.10 -17.65 19.55
N THR A 23 -2.34 -17.18 19.75
CA THR A 23 -3.28 -16.82 18.70
C THR A 23 -3.90 -15.45 18.94
N PHE A 24 -4.48 -14.88 17.90
CA PHE A 24 -5.34 -13.70 17.94
C PHE A 24 -6.52 -13.89 16.99
N GLN A 25 -7.57 -13.11 17.18
CA GLN A 25 -8.76 -13.21 16.34
C GLN A 25 -8.72 -12.19 15.20
N THR A 26 -9.08 -12.63 13.99
CA THR A 26 -9.52 -11.72 12.95
C THR A 26 -11.03 -11.63 12.94
N ILE A 27 -11.57 -10.42 12.72
CA ILE A 27 -12.98 -10.09 12.93
C ILE A 27 -13.52 -9.39 11.67
N ASN A 28 -14.69 -9.83 11.20
CA ASN A 28 -15.42 -9.12 10.16
C ASN A 28 -15.87 -7.73 10.67
N PRO A 29 -15.36 -6.65 10.14
CA PRO A 29 -15.68 -5.31 10.64
C PRO A 29 -17.10 -4.87 10.30
N ALA A 30 -17.79 -5.55 9.37
CA ALA A 30 -19.16 -5.21 9.00
C ALA A 30 -20.18 -5.59 10.08
N ASN A 31 -19.88 -6.63 10.88
CA ASN A 31 -20.87 -7.18 11.85
C ASN A 31 -20.26 -7.68 13.18
N GLY A 32 -18.93 -7.65 13.34
CA GLY A 32 -18.24 -8.11 14.54
C GLY A 32 -18.09 -9.63 14.67
N GLU A 33 -18.43 -10.40 13.63
CA GLU A 33 -18.24 -11.86 13.62
C GLU A 33 -16.76 -12.24 13.66
N VAL A 34 -16.38 -13.20 14.51
CA VAL A 34 -15.04 -13.78 14.51
C VAL A 34 -14.87 -14.65 13.27
N LEU A 35 -13.93 -14.28 12.42
CA LEU A 35 -13.62 -15.03 11.19
C LEU A 35 -12.75 -16.24 11.50
N ALA A 36 -11.64 -16.05 12.17
CA ALA A 36 -10.71 -17.13 12.50
C ALA A 36 -9.86 -16.80 13.75
N GLU A 37 -9.34 -17.84 14.37
CA GLU A 37 -8.16 -17.77 15.26
C GLU A 37 -6.92 -17.86 14.37
N VAL A 38 -5.97 -16.96 14.55
CA VAL A 38 -4.76 -16.82 13.72
C VAL A 38 -3.53 -16.96 14.60
N HIS A 39 -2.60 -17.82 14.22
CA HIS A 39 -1.36 -18.04 14.96
C HIS A 39 -0.45 -16.81 14.94
N GLU A 40 0.14 -16.44 16.09
CA GLU A 40 1.14 -15.38 16.18
C GLU A 40 2.55 -15.96 16.17
N ALA A 41 3.37 -15.57 15.19
CA ALA A 41 4.74 -16.01 15.08
C ALA A 41 5.65 -15.37 16.14
N GLY A 42 6.42 -16.21 16.82
CA GLY A 42 7.47 -15.81 17.74
C GLY A 42 8.88 -15.93 17.15
N LYS A 43 9.88 -15.79 18.01
CA LYS A 43 11.30 -15.81 17.57
C LYS A 43 11.68 -17.12 16.86
N ALA A 44 11.29 -18.27 17.37
CA ALA A 44 11.62 -19.56 16.77
C ALA A 44 11.01 -19.73 15.36
N ASP A 45 9.79 -19.20 15.15
CA ASP A 45 9.12 -19.22 13.84
C ASP A 45 9.83 -18.30 12.85
N VAL A 46 10.25 -17.12 13.29
CA VAL A 46 11.03 -16.17 12.47
C VAL A 46 12.38 -16.78 12.07
N ASP A 47 13.11 -17.37 13.03
CA ASP A 47 14.38 -18.06 12.76
C ASP A 47 14.20 -19.19 11.71
N SER A 48 13.14 -20.01 11.87
CA SER A 48 12.79 -21.09 10.92
C SER A 48 12.44 -20.56 9.52
N ALA A 49 11.64 -19.51 9.45
CA ALA A 49 11.27 -18.88 8.17
C ALA A 49 12.48 -18.27 7.46
N VAL A 50 13.42 -17.65 8.20
CA VAL A 50 14.66 -17.13 7.62
C VAL A 50 15.57 -18.24 7.10
N GLU A 51 15.68 -19.35 7.83
CA GLU A 51 16.43 -20.52 7.36
C GLU A 51 15.83 -21.10 6.08
N ALA A 52 14.51 -21.30 6.03
CA ALA A 52 13.78 -21.74 4.85
C ALA A 52 13.98 -20.78 3.68
N ALA A 53 13.83 -19.46 3.92
CA ALA A 53 14.01 -18.43 2.92
C ALA A 53 15.43 -18.41 2.33
N ARG A 54 16.47 -18.59 3.16
CA ARG A 54 17.86 -18.69 2.70
C ARG A 54 18.13 -19.91 1.81
N LYS A 55 17.49 -21.05 2.09
CA LYS A 55 17.57 -22.25 1.26
C LYS A 55 16.81 -22.05 -0.05
N GLY A 56 15.55 -21.64 0.00
CA GLY A 56 14.70 -21.40 -1.16
C GLY A 56 15.29 -20.34 -2.09
N GLN A 57 15.84 -19.25 -1.55
CA GLN A 57 16.45 -18.18 -2.32
C GLN A 57 17.63 -18.66 -3.19
N LYS A 58 18.46 -19.55 -2.70
CA LYS A 58 19.58 -20.09 -3.49
C LYS A 58 19.08 -20.88 -4.70
N ILE A 59 18.02 -21.68 -4.53
CA ILE A 59 17.38 -22.43 -5.62
C ILE A 59 16.77 -21.45 -6.62
N TRP A 60 16.01 -20.47 -6.13
CA TRP A 60 15.31 -19.49 -6.94
C TRP A 60 16.25 -18.57 -7.73
N ALA A 61 17.31 -18.07 -7.10
CA ALA A 61 18.31 -17.21 -7.74
C ALA A 61 19.15 -17.95 -8.79
N ALA A 62 19.32 -19.28 -8.66
CA ALA A 62 20.03 -20.10 -9.64
C ALA A 62 19.21 -20.32 -10.93
N MET A 63 17.89 -20.14 -10.90
CA MET A 63 17.04 -20.19 -12.09
C MET A 63 17.32 -19.00 -13.01
N THR A 64 17.21 -19.21 -14.31
CA THR A 64 17.24 -18.10 -15.27
C THR A 64 16.05 -17.18 -15.09
N ALA A 65 16.19 -15.91 -15.52
CA ALA A 65 15.09 -14.96 -15.48
C ALA A 65 13.84 -15.46 -16.21
N MET A 66 14.02 -16.19 -17.32
CA MET A 66 12.90 -16.78 -18.07
C MET A 66 12.19 -17.91 -17.34
N GLU A 67 12.92 -18.74 -16.58
CA GLU A 67 12.29 -19.78 -15.75
C GLU A 67 11.46 -19.17 -14.65
N ARG A 68 11.99 -18.18 -13.92
CA ARG A 68 11.23 -17.43 -12.93
C ARG A 68 10.00 -16.74 -13.52
N SER A 69 10.16 -16.08 -14.68
CA SER A 69 9.07 -15.44 -15.42
C SER A 69 7.91 -16.39 -15.70
N ARG A 70 8.20 -17.62 -16.19
CA ARG A 70 7.17 -18.61 -16.49
C ARG A 70 6.42 -19.07 -15.25
N ILE A 71 7.11 -19.26 -14.13
CA ILE A 71 6.49 -19.63 -12.85
C ILE A 71 5.60 -18.49 -12.34
N LEU A 72 6.09 -17.25 -12.34
CA LEU A 72 5.30 -16.10 -11.88
C LEU A 72 4.07 -15.84 -12.76
N ARG A 73 4.15 -16.08 -14.08
CA ARG A 73 2.98 -16.01 -14.98
C ARG A 73 1.91 -17.04 -14.64
N ARG A 74 2.30 -18.28 -14.25
CA ARG A 74 1.31 -19.26 -13.76
C ARG A 74 0.63 -18.78 -12.48
N ALA A 75 1.36 -18.12 -11.58
CA ALA A 75 0.74 -17.50 -10.40
C ALA A 75 -0.26 -16.40 -10.77
N VAL A 76 0.01 -15.61 -11.81
CA VAL A 76 -0.95 -14.62 -12.35
C VAL A 76 -2.22 -15.30 -12.85
N ASP A 77 -2.08 -16.39 -13.62
CA ASP A 77 -3.23 -17.13 -14.14
C ASP A 77 -4.11 -17.65 -12.99
N ILE A 78 -3.50 -18.27 -11.97
CA ILE A 78 -4.22 -18.78 -10.78
C ILE A 78 -4.89 -17.64 -10.00
N LEU A 79 -4.22 -16.50 -9.81
CA LEU A 79 -4.82 -15.32 -9.15
C LEU A 79 -6.08 -14.85 -9.87
N ARG A 80 -6.03 -14.78 -11.21
CA ARG A 80 -7.17 -14.35 -12.02
C ARG A 80 -8.31 -15.38 -12.02
N GLU A 81 -7.99 -16.67 -12.09
CA GLU A 81 -8.97 -17.75 -11.99
C GLU A 81 -9.67 -17.78 -10.62
N ARG A 82 -8.96 -17.48 -9.54
CA ARG A 82 -9.47 -17.46 -8.16
C ARG A 82 -9.92 -16.07 -7.69
N ASN A 83 -10.07 -15.09 -8.60
CA ASN A 83 -10.42 -13.72 -8.25
C ASN A 83 -11.65 -13.63 -7.34
N ASP A 84 -12.74 -14.30 -7.69
CA ASP A 84 -14.01 -14.23 -6.93
C ASP A 84 -13.86 -14.82 -5.51
N GLU A 85 -13.14 -15.92 -5.36
CA GLU A 85 -12.86 -16.53 -4.06
C GLU A 85 -12.02 -15.58 -3.17
N LEU A 86 -10.95 -15.03 -3.74
CA LEU A 86 -10.05 -14.14 -3.02
C LEU A 86 -10.72 -12.81 -2.67
N ALA A 87 -11.51 -12.25 -3.58
CA ALA A 87 -12.27 -11.04 -3.36
C ALA A 87 -13.30 -11.20 -2.24
N ALA A 88 -14.01 -12.32 -2.22
CA ALA A 88 -14.95 -12.61 -1.13
C ALA A 88 -14.24 -12.72 0.23
N LEU A 89 -13.06 -13.34 0.29
CA LEU A 89 -12.26 -13.43 1.50
C LEU A 89 -11.74 -12.06 1.94
N GLU A 90 -11.23 -11.26 1.00
CA GLU A 90 -10.75 -9.89 1.24
C GLU A 90 -11.87 -8.99 1.76
N THR A 91 -13.09 -9.10 1.20
CA THR A 91 -14.28 -8.38 1.67
C THR A 91 -14.61 -8.72 3.12
N LEU A 92 -14.56 -9.99 3.51
CA LEU A 92 -14.83 -10.40 4.90
C LEU A 92 -13.80 -9.85 5.87
N ASP A 93 -12.53 -9.88 5.50
CA ASP A 93 -11.40 -9.49 6.35
C ASP A 93 -11.25 -7.97 6.46
N THR A 94 -11.56 -7.23 5.38
CA THR A 94 -11.41 -5.76 5.33
C THR A 94 -12.69 -4.97 5.55
N GLY A 95 -13.84 -5.57 5.26
CA GLY A 95 -15.14 -4.88 5.22
C GLY A 95 -15.40 -4.10 3.93
N LYS A 96 -14.51 -4.13 2.95
CA LYS A 96 -14.74 -3.44 1.67
C LYS A 96 -15.90 -4.07 0.89
N PRO A 97 -16.65 -3.29 0.10
CA PRO A 97 -17.66 -3.85 -0.79
C PRO A 97 -17.06 -4.89 -1.74
N LEU A 98 -17.79 -5.99 -1.96
CA LEU A 98 -17.35 -7.06 -2.87
C LEU A 98 -17.11 -6.55 -4.30
N SER A 99 -17.92 -5.60 -4.76
CA SER A 99 -17.73 -4.94 -6.06
C SER A 99 -16.37 -4.23 -6.19
N GLU A 100 -15.80 -3.74 -5.08
CA GLU A 100 -14.49 -3.10 -5.04
C GLU A 100 -13.38 -4.16 -5.04
N THR A 101 -13.44 -5.15 -4.15
CA THR A 101 -12.41 -6.18 -4.04
C THR A 101 -12.29 -7.04 -5.30
N GLN A 102 -13.42 -7.35 -5.97
CA GLN A 102 -13.42 -8.05 -7.25
C GLN A 102 -12.80 -7.25 -8.40
N ALA A 103 -13.02 -5.93 -8.42
CA ALA A 103 -12.59 -5.09 -9.53
C ALA A 103 -11.16 -4.57 -9.36
N VAL A 104 -10.64 -4.46 -8.13
CA VAL A 104 -9.39 -3.74 -7.85
C VAL A 104 -8.36 -4.60 -7.13
N ASP A 105 -8.64 -5.13 -5.94
CA ASP A 105 -7.61 -5.64 -5.03
C ASP A 105 -6.78 -6.78 -5.63
N ILE A 106 -7.44 -7.80 -6.13
CA ILE A 106 -6.78 -8.97 -6.72
C ILE A 106 -6.30 -8.65 -8.14
N VAL A 107 -7.13 -7.99 -8.93
CA VAL A 107 -6.86 -7.67 -10.34
C VAL A 107 -5.58 -6.84 -10.46
N THR A 108 -5.51 -5.70 -9.75
CA THR A 108 -4.35 -4.80 -9.83
C THR A 108 -3.10 -5.42 -9.20
N GLY A 109 -3.25 -6.28 -8.18
CA GLY A 109 -2.16 -7.07 -7.64
C GLY A 109 -1.60 -8.09 -8.65
N ALA A 110 -2.49 -8.79 -9.36
CA ALA A 110 -2.12 -9.73 -10.44
C ALA A 110 -1.44 -8.99 -11.60
N ASP A 111 -1.91 -7.80 -11.96
CA ASP A 111 -1.30 -6.97 -13.01
C ASP A 111 0.14 -6.55 -12.66
N VAL A 112 0.40 -6.23 -11.39
CA VAL A 112 1.77 -5.93 -10.92
C VAL A 112 2.65 -7.18 -11.00
N LEU A 113 2.15 -8.35 -10.61
CA LEU A 113 2.91 -9.61 -10.75
C LEU A 113 3.20 -9.92 -12.23
N GLU A 114 2.22 -9.73 -13.11
CA GLU A 114 2.38 -9.92 -14.56
C GLU A 114 3.44 -8.97 -15.14
N TYR A 115 3.39 -7.69 -14.74
CA TYR A 115 4.34 -6.68 -15.16
C TYR A 115 5.79 -7.10 -14.83
N TYR A 116 6.08 -7.48 -13.58
CA TYR A 116 7.43 -7.90 -13.21
C TYR A 116 7.82 -9.24 -13.79
N ALA A 117 6.90 -10.19 -13.93
CA ALA A 117 7.15 -11.45 -14.64
C ALA A 117 7.54 -11.22 -16.11
N GLY A 118 6.93 -10.20 -16.75
CA GLY A 118 7.27 -9.78 -18.10
C GLY A 118 8.59 -9.01 -18.21
N LEU A 119 8.90 -8.22 -17.19
CA LEU A 119 10.02 -7.29 -17.20
C LEU A 119 11.36 -7.96 -16.88
N ILE A 120 11.36 -8.96 -15.96
CA ILE A 120 12.62 -9.49 -15.43
C ILE A 120 13.56 -10.10 -16.47
N PRO A 121 13.11 -10.73 -17.57
CA PRO A 121 14.02 -11.21 -18.61
C PRO A 121 14.80 -10.09 -19.32
N SER A 122 14.35 -8.84 -19.20
CA SER A 122 14.99 -7.65 -19.81
C SER A 122 15.87 -6.88 -18.80
N LEU A 123 16.04 -7.40 -17.58
CA LEU A 123 16.91 -6.76 -16.59
C LEU A 123 18.38 -7.02 -16.92
N GLU A 124 19.04 -6.03 -17.47
CA GLU A 124 20.40 -6.11 -17.99
C GLU A 124 21.42 -5.42 -17.09
N GLY A 125 22.70 -5.77 -17.29
CA GLY A 125 23.85 -5.00 -16.85
C GLY A 125 24.35 -4.08 -17.96
N GLN A 126 25.41 -3.34 -17.65
CA GLN A 126 26.06 -2.41 -18.58
C GLN A 126 27.45 -2.94 -18.95
N GLN A 127 27.92 -2.60 -20.14
CA GLN A 127 29.32 -2.74 -20.53
C GLN A 127 29.87 -1.32 -20.76
N ILE A 128 30.93 -0.98 -20.04
CA ILE A 128 31.52 0.39 -20.00
C ILE A 128 32.94 0.29 -20.52
N PRO A 129 33.27 0.85 -21.71
CA PRO A 129 34.64 0.87 -22.22
C PRO A 129 35.48 1.83 -21.37
N LEU A 130 36.69 1.40 -20.95
CA LEU A 130 37.65 2.26 -20.28
C LEU A 130 38.76 2.72 -21.21
N ARG A 131 39.36 1.76 -21.92
CA ARG A 131 40.41 1.90 -22.93
C ARG A 131 40.47 0.67 -23.80
N ASP A 132 41.24 0.66 -24.84
CA ASP A 132 41.35 -0.49 -25.79
C ASP A 132 41.66 -1.81 -25.11
N THR A 133 42.35 -1.77 -23.96
CA THR A 133 42.79 -2.96 -23.22
C THR A 133 42.00 -3.26 -21.97
N ALA A 134 40.98 -2.47 -21.64
CA ALA A 134 40.17 -2.70 -20.44
C ALA A 134 38.73 -2.21 -20.56
N PHE A 135 37.84 -2.95 -19.95
CA PHE A 135 36.42 -2.58 -19.84
C PHE A 135 35.85 -3.00 -18.48
N VAL A 136 34.70 -2.42 -18.13
CA VAL A 136 33.89 -2.83 -16.99
C VAL A 136 32.57 -3.40 -17.51
N TYR A 137 32.12 -4.47 -16.91
CA TYR A 137 30.71 -4.87 -16.99
C TYR A 137 30.07 -4.86 -15.62
N THR A 138 28.75 -4.60 -15.58
CA THR A 138 27.96 -4.68 -14.35
C THR A 138 27.01 -5.87 -14.39
N ARG A 139 26.70 -6.39 -13.21
CA ARG A 139 25.67 -7.42 -13.00
C ARG A 139 24.70 -6.91 -11.94
N ARG A 140 23.40 -7.18 -12.14
CA ARG A 140 22.40 -7.03 -11.09
C ARG A 140 22.18 -8.37 -10.42
N GLU A 141 22.37 -8.40 -9.11
CA GLU A 141 22.24 -9.60 -8.30
C GLU A 141 21.16 -9.39 -7.24
N PRO A 142 20.37 -10.43 -6.84
CA PRO A 142 19.39 -10.31 -5.76
C PRO A 142 20.08 -9.92 -4.45
N LEU A 143 19.34 -9.26 -3.56
CA LEU A 143 19.81 -8.91 -2.22
C LEU A 143 19.90 -10.15 -1.33
N GLY A 144 18.92 -11.05 -1.42
CA GLY A 144 18.83 -12.26 -0.61
C GLY A 144 17.44 -12.49 -0.04
N VAL A 145 17.25 -12.32 1.26
CA VAL A 145 15.97 -12.47 1.97
C VAL A 145 15.38 -11.13 2.31
N VAL A 146 14.14 -10.91 1.88
CA VAL A 146 13.38 -9.68 2.09
C VAL A 146 12.28 -9.90 3.12
N ALA A 147 12.15 -9.03 4.12
CA ALA A 147 10.96 -8.95 4.94
C ALA A 147 9.97 -7.94 4.32
N GLY A 148 8.81 -8.44 3.90
CA GLY A 148 7.69 -7.61 3.47
C GLY A 148 6.70 -7.42 4.62
N ILE A 149 6.37 -6.19 5.00
CA ILE A 149 5.39 -5.89 6.04
C ILE A 149 4.26 -5.10 5.42
N GLY A 150 3.07 -5.70 5.37
CA GLY A 150 1.89 -5.15 4.73
C GLY A 150 1.01 -4.31 5.64
N ALA A 151 0.18 -3.48 5.02
CA ALA A 151 -0.91 -2.74 5.67
C ALA A 151 -2.25 -3.43 5.41
N TRP A 152 -3.27 -3.01 6.14
CA TRP A 152 -4.58 -3.65 6.21
C TRP A 152 -5.60 -3.15 5.18
N ASN A 153 -5.32 -2.08 4.46
CA ASN A 153 -6.30 -1.46 3.56
C ASN A 153 -6.40 -2.14 2.17
N TYR A 154 -5.31 -2.73 1.70
CA TYR A 154 -5.25 -3.53 0.47
C TYR A 154 -4.36 -4.76 0.69
N PRO A 155 -4.79 -5.74 1.52
CA PRO A 155 -3.93 -6.81 2.03
C PRO A 155 -3.21 -7.60 0.95
N ILE A 156 -3.94 -8.23 0.02
CA ILE A 156 -3.35 -9.04 -1.04
C ILE A 156 -2.61 -8.20 -2.09
N GLN A 157 -3.13 -7.03 -2.44
CA GLN A 157 -2.49 -6.12 -3.38
C GLN A 157 -1.11 -5.68 -2.87
N ILE A 158 -1.01 -5.26 -1.60
CA ILE A 158 0.25 -4.85 -0.98
C ILE A 158 1.22 -6.04 -0.87
N ALA A 159 0.72 -7.25 -0.58
CA ALA A 159 1.54 -8.45 -0.59
C ALA A 159 2.14 -8.69 -1.99
N LEU A 160 1.36 -8.50 -3.04
CA LEU A 160 1.80 -8.62 -4.43
C LEU A 160 2.75 -7.49 -4.85
N TRP A 161 2.48 -6.24 -4.47
CA TRP A 161 3.37 -5.11 -4.76
C TRP A 161 4.77 -5.31 -4.20
N LYS A 162 4.89 -5.98 -3.05
CA LYS A 162 6.19 -6.28 -2.43
C LYS A 162 6.81 -7.57 -2.96
N SER A 163 6.01 -8.64 -3.08
CA SER A 163 6.54 -9.94 -3.49
C SER A 163 6.87 -10.01 -4.98
N ALA A 164 6.09 -9.37 -5.85
CA ALA A 164 6.32 -9.44 -7.29
C ALA A 164 7.73 -8.96 -7.70
N PRO A 165 8.17 -7.72 -7.36
CA PRO A 165 9.52 -7.29 -7.70
C PRO A 165 10.60 -8.09 -6.96
N ALA A 166 10.36 -8.49 -5.70
CA ALA A 166 11.31 -9.27 -4.92
C ALA A 166 11.58 -10.64 -5.56
N LEU A 167 10.52 -11.40 -5.84
CA LEU A 167 10.64 -12.73 -6.44
C LEU A 167 11.16 -12.64 -7.88
N ALA A 168 10.67 -11.71 -8.68
CA ALA A 168 11.16 -11.49 -10.03
C ALA A 168 12.68 -11.27 -10.04
N ALA A 169 13.21 -10.44 -9.14
CA ALA A 169 14.64 -10.17 -9.01
C ALA A 169 15.46 -11.36 -8.46
N GLY A 170 14.82 -12.44 -8.00
CA GLY A 170 15.50 -13.65 -7.48
C GLY A 170 15.72 -13.65 -5.97
N ASN A 171 15.03 -12.77 -5.21
CA ASN A 171 15.02 -12.82 -3.75
C ASN A 171 14.00 -13.84 -3.24
N ALA A 172 14.13 -14.23 -1.98
CA ALA A 172 13.05 -14.83 -1.20
C ALA A 172 12.39 -13.74 -0.33
N MET A 173 11.12 -13.96 0.03
CA MET A 173 10.37 -13.04 0.89
C MET A 173 9.74 -13.76 2.07
N ILE A 174 9.83 -13.15 3.24
CA ILE A 174 9.00 -13.44 4.40
C ILE A 174 8.02 -12.30 4.53
N PHE A 175 6.75 -12.57 4.28
CA PHE A 175 5.70 -11.56 4.31
C PHE A 175 4.94 -11.61 5.64
N LYS A 176 4.82 -10.47 6.31
CA LYS A 176 3.98 -10.28 7.48
C LYS A 176 2.77 -9.42 7.10
N PRO A 177 1.58 -9.98 6.95
CA PRO A 177 0.36 -9.19 6.78
C PRO A 177 0.06 -8.37 8.03
N SER A 178 -0.84 -7.39 7.92
CA SER A 178 -1.41 -6.77 9.12
C SER A 178 -2.16 -7.80 9.96
N GLU A 179 -2.04 -7.70 11.28
CA GLU A 179 -2.82 -8.53 12.21
C GLU A 179 -4.33 -8.34 12.10
N VAL A 180 -4.75 -7.24 11.48
CA VAL A 180 -6.18 -6.92 11.29
C VAL A 180 -6.77 -7.61 10.06
N THR A 181 -5.94 -7.92 9.05
CA THR A 181 -6.37 -8.52 7.77
C THR A 181 -5.36 -9.55 7.27
N PRO A 182 -5.24 -10.71 7.95
CA PRO A 182 -4.16 -11.68 7.67
C PRO A 182 -4.50 -12.72 6.60
N LEU A 183 -5.78 -12.91 6.23
CA LEU A 183 -6.25 -14.14 5.60
C LEU A 183 -5.78 -14.32 4.15
N THR A 184 -5.82 -13.28 3.33
CA THR A 184 -5.50 -13.39 1.90
C THR A 184 -4.02 -13.59 1.61
N ALA A 185 -3.13 -13.15 2.52
CA ALA A 185 -1.69 -13.41 2.41
C ALA A 185 -1.35 -14.92 2.46
N LEU A 186 -2.08 -15.69 3.27
CA LEU A 186 -1.93 -17.16 3.34
C LEU A 186 -2.36 -17.81 2.02
N LYS A 187 -3.44 -17.33 1.40
CA LYS A 187 -3.87 -17.80 0.08
C LYS A 187 -2.88 -17.47 -1.02
N LEU A 188 -2.24 -16.31 -0.95
CA LEU A 188 -1.16 -15.96 -1.88
C LEU A 188 0.02 -16.94 -1.77
N ALA A 189 0.38 -17.39 -0.55
CA ALA A 189 1.44 -18.39 -0.36
C ALA A 189 1.08 -19.74 -1.00
N GLU A 190 -0.17 -20.20 -0.84
CA GLU A 190 -0.67 -21.40 -1.54
C GLU A 190 -0.53 -21.25 -3.07
N ILE A 191 -0.95 -20.12 -3.61
CA ILE A 191 -0.91 -19.82 -5.05
C ILE A 191 0.53 -19.85 -5.59
N TYR A 192 1.47 -19.24 -4.88
CA TYR A 192 2.87 -19.30 -5.30
C TYR A 192 3.42 -20.72 -5.30
N THR A 193 3.10 -21.55 -4.30
CA THR A 193 3.50 -22.96 -4.25
C THR A 193 2.85 -23.75 -5.39
N GLU A 194 1.56 -23.59 -5.64
CA GLU A 194 0.82 -24.20 -6.74
C GLU A 194 1.40 -23.83 -8.11
N ALA A 195 1.82 -22.58 -8.28
CA ALA A 195 2.48 -22.10 -9.49
C ALA A 195 3.88 -22.70 -9.71
N GLY A 196 4.48 -23.30 -8.67
CA GLY A 196 5.80 -23.93 -8.73
C GLY A 196 6.94 -23.02 -8.24
N VAL A 197 6.63 -22.00 -7.45
CA VAL A 197 7.66 -21.28 -6.68
C VAL A 197 8.23 -22.26 -5.65
N PRO A 198 9.57 -22.44 -5.56
CA PRO A 198 10.17 -23.39 -4.65
C PRO A 198 9.85 -23.11 -3.17
N ASP A 199 9.76 -24.17 -2.37
CA ASP A 199 9.55 -24.08 -0.94
C ASP A 199 10.54 -23.10 -0.29
N GLY A 200 10.07 -22.33 0.69
CA GLY A 200 10.85 -21.32 1.38
C GLY A 200 11.03 -19.98 0.63
N VAL A 201 10.79 -19.90 -0.68
CA VAL A 201 10.92 -18.63 -1.44
C VAL A 201 9.89 -17.58 -1.00
N PHE A 202 8.67 -18.00 -0.67
CA PHE A 202 7.65 -17.13 -0.10
C PHE A 202 7.08 -17.75 1.17
N ASN A 203 7.21 -17.05 2.28
CA ASN A 203 6.72 -17.47 3.59
C ASN A 203 5.79 -16.40 4.16
N VAL A 204 4.79 -16.81 4.96
CA VAL A 204 3.86 -15.89 5.62
C VAL A 204 3.91 -16.11 7.13
N LEU A 205 4.25 -15.05 7.85
CA LEU A 205 4.26 -15.02 9.31
C LEU A 205 3.21 -14.04 9.82
N ASN A 206 2.10 -14.55 10.33
CA ASN A 206 1.09 -13.74 10.97
C ASN A 206 1.58 -13.30 12.36
N GLY A 207 1.06 -12.18 12.84
CA GLY A 207 1.35 -11.67 14.18
C GLY A 207 1.35 -10.15 14.23
N SER A 208 1.45 -9.63 15.46
CA SER A 208 1.44 -8.20 15.71
C SER A 208 2.70 -7.48 15.20
N GLY A 209 2.55 -6.21 14.88
CA GLY A 209 3.70 -5.37 14.51
C GLY A 209 4.73 -5.25 15.63
N ALA A 210 4.28 -5.28 16.90
CA ALA A 210 5.14 -5.13 18.07
C ALA A 210 5.96 -6.39 18.41
N VAL A 211 5.50 -7.58 17.99
CA VAL A 211 6.21 -8.85 18.24
C VAL A 211 6.83 -9.34 16.93
N THR A 212 6.02 -9.91 16.05
CA THR A 212 6.52 -10.54 14.82
C THR A 212 7.18 -9.51 13.87
N GLY A 213 6.60 -8.31 13.75
CA GLY A 213 7.16 -7.23 12.94
C GLY A 213 8.54 -6.77 13.43
N GLN A 214 8.69 -6.59 14.75
CA GLN A 214 9.96 -6.23 15.35
C GLN A 214 11.01 -7.32 15.15
N LEU A 215 10.68 -8.59 15.45
CA LEU A 215 11.57 -9.72 15.23
C LEU A 215 12.09 -9.81 13.80
N LEU A 216 11.23 -9.59 12.80
CA LEU A 216 11.65 -9.57 11.39
C LEU A 216 12.58 -8.40 11.07
N THR A 217 12.28 -7.20 11.56
CA THR A 217 13.08 -6.00 11.26
C THR A 217 14.45 -6.04 11.92
N GLU A 218 14.58 -6.68 13.08
CA GLU A 218 15.84 -6.83 13.83
C GLU A 218 16.64 -8.08 13.42
N HIS A 219 16.05 -9.03 12.67
CA HIS A 219 16.71 -10.29 12.38
C HIS A 219 17.94 -10.11 11.46
N PRO A 220 19.15 -10.60 11.86
CA PRO A 220 20.38 -10.39 11.09
C PRO A 220 20.41 -11.14 9.75
N GLY A 221 19.56 -12.16 9.58
CA GLY A 221 19.41 -12.92 8.34
C GLY A 221 18.45 -12.28 7.33
N ILE A 222 17.93 -11.08 7.58
CA ILE A 222 17.14 -10.29 6.64
C ILE A 222 18.04 -9.24 5.98
N ASP A 223 18.02 -9.16 4.64
CA ASP A 223 18.87 -8.26 3.86
C ASP A 223 18.14 -6.95 3.50
N LYS A 224 16.80 -6.97 3.48
CA LYS A 224 15.97 -5.81 3.19
C LYS A 224 14.64 -5.87 3.93
N VAL A 225 14.13 -4.69 4.30
CA VAL A 225 12.74 -4.51 4.79
C VAL A 225 11.99 -3.63 3.82
N SER A 226 10.81 -4.09 3.38
CA SER A 226 9.82 -3.29 2.65
C SER A 226 8.58 -3.14 3.51
N PHE A 227 8.26 -1.93 3.93
CA PHE A 227 7.20 -1.62 4.88
C PHE A 227 6.13 -0.71 4.26
N THR A 228 4.86 -1.02 4.51
CA THR A 228 3.72 -0.11 4.27
C THR A 228 2.94 0.07 5.56
N GLY A 229 2.67 1.32 5.94
CA GLY A 229 1.91 1.64 7.15
C GLY A 229 2.02 3.09 7.60
N GLY A 230 1.70 3.37 8.85
CA GLY A 230 1.75 4.73 9.41
C GLY A 230 3.18 5.22 9.67
N VAL A 231 3.40 6.54 9.61
CA VAL A 231 4.72 7.19 9.78
C VAL A 231 5.39 6.83 11.09
N ALA A 232 4.64 6.78 12.20
CA ALA A 232 5.19 6.42 13.52
C ALA A 232 5.74 4.99 13.55
N SER A 233 5.05 4.05 12.91
CA SER A 233 5.50 2.67 12.78
C SER A 233 6.70 2.56 11.82
N GLY A 234 6.69 3.30 10.70
CA GLY A 234 7.80 3.36 9.76
C GLY A 234 9.11 3.83 10.42
N LYS A 235 9.05 4.86 11.26
CA LYS A 235 10.20 5.32 12.04
C LYS A 235 10.77 4.25 12.97
N LYS A 236 9.90 3.44 13.62
CA LYS A 236 10.34 2.30 14.45
C LYS A 236 10.98 1.20 13.62
N VAL A 237 10.36 0.83 12.48
CA VAL A 237 10.91 -0.16 11.55
C VAL A 237 12.31 0.25 11.07
N MET A 238 12.50 1.52 10.71
CA MET A 238 13.80 2.04 10.29
C MET A 238 14.83 1.98 11.41
N ALA A 239 14.47 2.36 12.64
CA ALA A 239 15.35 2.31 13.80
C ALA A 239 15.76 0.87 14.12
N ASN A 240 14.83 -0.08 14.13
CA ASN A 240 15.09 -1.49 14.37
C ASN A 240 16.02 -2.09 13.30
N ALA A 241 15.74 -1.80 12.03
CA ALA A 241 16.57 -2.25 10.92
C ALA A 241 18.01 -1.74 11.04
N ALA A 242 18.19 -0.45 11.29
CA ALA A 242 19.50 0.18 11.46
C ALA A 242 20.24 -0.31 12.71
N GLY A 243 19.52 -0.62 13.78
CA GLY A 243 20.11 -1.17 15.02
C GLY A 243 20.59 -2.62 14.89
N SER A 244 20.16 -3.34 13.87
CA SER A 244 20.48 -4.76 13.63
C SER A 244 21.67 -4.92 12.65
N THR A 245 21.45 -4.55 11.40
CA THR A 245 22.46 -4.65 10.31
C THR A 245 22.27 -3.48 9.34
N LEU A 246 23.16 -3.32 8.34
CA LEU A 246 23.01 -2.32 7.28
C LEU A 246 22.06 -2.83 6.17
N LYS A 247 20.88 -3.32 6.54
CA LYS A 247 19.89 -3.75 5.57
C LYS A 247 19.18 -2.57 4.90
N GLU A 248 18.83 -2.73 3.64
CA GLU A 248 18.04 -1.73 2.92
C GLU A 248 16.62 -1.62 3.47
N VAL A 249 16.07 -0.42 3.44
CA VAL A 249 14.69 -0.17 3.86
C VAL A 249 13.98 0.66 2.80
N THR A 250 12.81 0.17 2.35
CA THR A 250 11.85 0.96 1.57
C THR A 250 10.56 1.12 2.35
N MET A 251 9.93 2.28 2.24
CA MET A 251 8.75 2.65 3.02
C MET A 251 7.72 3.34 2.18
N GLU A 252 6.49 2.84 2.24
CA GLU A 252 5.29 3.51 1.79
C GLU A 252 4.46 3.89 3.02
N LEU A 253 4.31 5.19 3.25
CA LEU A 253 3.72 5.72 4.46
C LEU A 253 2.49 6.57 4.13
N GLY A 254 1.91 7.18 5.16
CA GLY A 254 0.70 7.98 5.03
C GLY A 254 0.86 9.27 4.24
N GLY A 255 -0.26 9.90 3.97
CA GLY A 255 -0.35 11.16 3.24
C GLY A 255 -1.41 12.12 3.76
N LYS A 256 -1.28 13.39 3.39
CA LYS A 256 -2.29 14.42 3.54
C LYS A 256 -2.40 15.20 2.24
N SER A 257 -2.76 14.47 1.20
CA SER A 257 -2.65 14.93 -0.19
C SER A 257 -3.61 16.08 -0.50
N PRO A 258 -3.15 17.12 -1.23
CA PRO A 258 -4.00 18.19 -1.72
C PRO A 258 -4.67 17.78 -3.04
N LEU A 259 -5.96 18.07 -3.17
CA LEU A 259 -6.69 18.15 -4.43
C LEU A 259 -6.98 19.62 -4.70
N ILE A 260 -6.40 20.19 -5.76
CA ILE A 260 -6.55 21.60 -6.12
C ILE A 260 -7.50 21.72 -7.30
N ILE A 261 -8.62 22.38 -7.12
CA ILE A 261 -9.64 22.64 -8.15
C ILE A 261 -9.53 24.09 -8.58
N PHE A 262 -9.27 24.34 -9.87
CA PHE A 262 -9.15 25.70 -10.40
C PHE A 262 -10.46 26.23 -10.94
N ASP A 263 -10.53 27.55 -11.11
CA ASP A 263 -11.74 28.31 -11.45
C ASP A 263 -12.20 28.21 -12.91
N ASP A 264 -11.48 27.45 -13.72
CA ASP A 264 -11.84 27.07 -15.08
C ASP A 264 -12.25 25.58 -15.20
N ALA A 265 -12.19 24.82 -14.10
CA ALA A 265 -12.55 23.42 -14.09
C ALA A 265 -14.04 23.18 -14.36
N ASP A 266 -14.38 21.99 -14.81
CA ASP A 266 -15.75 21.50 -14.79
C ASP A 266 -16.11 21.14 -13.34
N LEU A 267 -17.10 21.82 -12.78
CA LEU A 267 -17.43 21.67 -11.36
C LEU A 267 -18.08 20.31 -11.04
N ASP A 268 -18.75 19.66 -12.00
CA ASP A 268 -19.30 18.33 -11.81
C ASP A 268 -18.18 17.27 -11.84
N LEU A 269 -17.27 17.36 -12.81
CA LEU A 269 -16.08 16.51 -12.84
C LEU A 269 -15.22 16.69 -11.58
N ALA A 270 -15.02 17.94 -11.15
CA ALA A 270 -14.24 18.24 -9.93
C ALA A 270 -14.88 17.63 -8.68
N ALA A 271 -16.21 17.64 -8.58
CA ALA A 271 -16.93 17.02 -7.49
C ALA A 271 -16.83 15.47 -7.55
N ASP A 272 -16.93 14.85 -8.74
CA ASP A 272 -16.74 13.41 -8.89
C ASP A 272 -15.33 12.96 -8.52
N ILE A 273 -14.30 13.70 -8.94
CA ILE A 273 -12.91 13.46 -8.54
C ILE A 273 -12.73 13.59 -7.02
N ALA A 274 -13.32 14.63 -6.40
CA ALA A 274 -13.24 14.82 -4.96
C ALA A 274 -13.94 13.69 -4.18
N MET A 275 -15.07 13.18 -4.67
CA MET A 275 -15.75 12.01 -4.09
C MET A 275 -14.87 10.77 -4.15
N MET A 276 -14.30 10.47 -5.31
CA MET A 276 -13.37 9.35 -5.49
C MET A 276 -12.15 9.47 -4.58
N ALA A 277 -11.55 10.67 -4.53
CA ALA A 277 -10.38 10.99 -3.74
C ALA A 277 -10.58 10.90 -2.21
N ASN A 278 -11.83 10.77 -1.72
CA ASN A 278 -12.12 10.83 -0.29
C ASN A 278 -12.95 9.67 0.24
N PHE A 279 -13.78 9.03 -0.58
CA PHE A 279 -14.76 8.07 -0.09
C PHE A 279 -14.60 6.66 -0.65
N TYR A 280 -13.80 6.47 -1.69
CA TYR A 280 -13.43 5.14 -2.17
C TYR A 280 -12.74 4.37 -1.04
N SER A 281 -12.97 3.05 -0.91
CA SER A 281 -12.52 2.23 0.22
C SER A 281 -12.85 2.82 1.59
N SER A 282 -13.99 3.52 1.71
CA SER A 282 -14.39 4.23 2.94
C SER A 282 -13.32 5.20 3.45
N GLY A 283 -12.58 5.83 2.54
CA GLY A 283 -11.52 6.78 2.84
C GLY A 283 -10.22 6.17 3.37
N GLN A 284 -10.06 4.85 3.32
CA GLN A 284 -8.90 4.14 3.85
C GLN A 284 -7.79 3.95 2.80
N VAL A 285 -7.44 5.03 2.10
CA VAL A 285 -6.44 5.04 1.03
C VAL A 285 -5.35 6.06 1.35
N CYS A 286 -4.09 5.65 1.33
CA CYS A 286 -2.94 6.51 1.67
C CYS A 286 -2.81 7.75 0.76
N THR A 287 -3.23 7.62 -0.50
CA THR A 287 -3.16 8.71 -1.49
C THR A 287 -4.35 9.66 -1.45
N ASN A 288 -5.34 9.47 -0.57
CA ASN A 288 -6.56 10.27 -0.55
C ASN A 288 -6.32 11.78 -0.50
N GLY A 289 -7.00 12.51 -1.39
CA GLY A 289 -6.97 13.97 -1.51
C GLY A 289 -7.82 14.69 -0.47
N THR A 290 -7.54 14.45 0.80
CA THR A 290 -8.39 14.88 1.92
C THR A 290 -8.40 16.38 2.15
N ARG A 291 -7.41 17.13 1.61
CA ARG A 291 -7.39 18.59 1.59
C ARG A 291 -7.88 19.08 0.23
N VAL A 292 -9.18 19.32 0.10
CA VAL A 292 -9.82 19.78 -1.14
C VAL A 292 -9.81 21.30 -1.18
N PHE A 293 -8.93 21.89 -2.00
CA PHE A 293 -8.80 23.31 -2.21
C PHE A 293 -9.67 23.78 -3.38
N ILE A 294 -10.55 24.74 -3.13
CA ILE A 294 -11.48 25.32 -4.12
C ILE A 294 -11.39 26.85 -4.14
N PRO A 295 -11.65 27.51 -5.29
CA PRO A 295 -11.78 28.97 -5.31
C PRO A 295 -12.91 29.41 -4.37
N ALA A 296 -12.67 30.44 -3.55
CA ALA A 296 -13.66 30.93 -2.56
C ALA A 296 -15.03 31.23 -3.19
N LYS A 297 -15.04 31.80 -4.39
CA LYS A 297 -16.27 32.10 -5.15
C LYS A 297 -17.13 30.87 -5.49
N TRP A 298 -16.56 29.63 -5.43
CA TRP A 298 -17.25 28.40 -5.77
C TRP A 298 -17.74 27.62 -4.54
N GLN A 299 -17.44 28.08 -3.34
CA GLN A 299 -17.71 27.31 -2.12
C GLN A 299 -19.15 26.78 -2.06
N ALA A 300 -20.15 27.67 -2.17
CA ALA A 300 -21.55 27.26 -2.04
C ALA A 300 -21.98 26.26 -3.14
N ALA A 301 -21.60 26.51 -4.40
CA ALA A 301 -21.94 25.64 -5.51
C ALA A 301 -21.25 24.27 -5.41
N PHE A 302 -20.00 24.23 -4.93
CA PHE A 302 -19.27 22.98 -4.74
C PHE A 302 -19.85 22.18 -3.57
N GLU A 303 -20.15 22.83 -2.44
CA GLU A 303 -20.79 22.20 -1.28
C GLU A 303 -22.13 21.55 -1.65
N GLU A 304 -22.97 22.22 -2.45
CA GLU A 304 -24.23 21.66 -2.95
C GLU A 304 -24.00 20.38 -3.77
N LYS A 305 -23.02 20.42 -4.68
CA LYS A 305 -22.69 19.26 -5.52
C LYS A 305 -22.13 18.07 -4.72
N ILE A 306 -21.30 18.34 -3.73
CA ILE A 306 -20.76 17.32 -2.83
C ILE A 306 -21.88 16.71 -1.97
N ALA A 307 -22.73 17.53 -1.36
CA ALA A 307 -23.85 17.03 -0.56
C ALA A 307 -24.80 16.13 -1.37
N ALA A 308 -25.11 16.53 -2.61
CA ALA A 308 -25.94 15.74 -3.50
C ALA A 308 -25.30 14.37 -3.88
N ARG A 309 -23.97 14.29 -3.95
CA ARG A 309 -23.22 13.06 -4.24
C ARG A 309 -23.10 12.17 -3.01
N VAL A 310 -22.80 12.75 -1.85
CA VAL A 310 -22.78 12.00 -0.57
C VAL A 310 -24.12 11.33 -0.31
N ALA A 311 -25.24 11.97 -0.61
CA ALA A 311 -26.56 11.40 -0.48
C ALA A 311 -26.84 10.16 -1.39
N ARG A 312 -25.98 9.91 -2.38
CA ARG A 312 -26.08 8.73 -3.27
C ARG A 312 -25.21 7.55 -2.81
N ILE A 313 -24.37 7.75 -1.80
CA ILE A 313 -23.56 6.67 -1.22
C ILE A 313 -24.49 5.63 -0.61
N LYS A 314 -24.25 4.36 -0.97
CA LYS A 314 -25.01 3.22 -0.49
C LYS A 314 -24.16 2.36 0.43
N ALA A 315 -24.38 2.53 1.73
CA ALA A 315 -23.83 1.64 2.75
C ALA A 315 -24.83 0.50 3.03
N GLY A 316 -24.34 -0.69 3.32
CA GLY A 316 -25.20 -1.85 3.59
C GLY A 316 -24.44 -3.17 3.60
N ASP A 317 -25.12 -4.25 3.20
CA ASP A 317 -24.47 -5.55 3.02
C ASP A 317 -23.32 -5.41 2.00
N VAL A 318 -22.11 -5.66 2.46
CA VAL A 318 -20.88 -5.55 1.64
C VAL A 318 -20.85 -6.55 0.48
N ASN A 319 -21.70 -7.59 0.51
CA ASN A 319 -21.86 -8.57 -0.58
C ASN A 319 -22.90 -8.15 -1.62
N ASP A 320 -23.70 -7.12 -1.35
CA ASP A 320 -24.68 -6.62 -2.33
C ASP A 320 -23.93 -5.81 -3.40
N PRO A 321 -24.06 -6.16 -4.70
CA PRO A 321 -23.45 -5.40 -5.80
C PRO A 321 -23.83 -3.91 -5.86
N ALA A 322 -24.94 -3.52 -5.24
CA ALA A 322 -25.38 -2.13 -5.17
C ALA A 322 -24.68 -1.34 -4.04
N THR A 323 -24.02 -2.01 -3.10
CA THR A 323 -23.25 -1.37 -2.03
C THR A 323 -21.96 -0.82 -2.58
N ASN A 324 -21.66 0.45 -2.29
CA ASN A 324 -20.44 1.13 -2.71
C ASN A 324 -19.70 1.81 -1.55
N PHE A 325 -20.06 1.47 -0.30
CA PHE A 325 -19.43 2.03 0.90
C PHE A 325 -19.49 0.99 2.03
N GLY A 326 -18.33 0.61 2.54
CA GLY A 326 -18.16 -0.38 3.59
C GLY A 326 -17.88 0.24 4.96
N PRO A 327 -17.75 -0.60 6.01
CA PRO A 327 -17.27 -0.18 7.33
C PRO A 327 -15.78 0.20 7.30
N LEU A 328 -15.29 0.77 8.37
CA LEU A 328 -13.87 0.86 8.65
C LEU A 328 -13.32 -0.51 9.08
N VAL A 329 -12.05 -0.74 8.86
CA VAL A 329 -11.41 -2.06 9.03
C VAL A 329 -11.52 -2.65 10.44
N SER A 330 -11.73 -1.83 11.46
CA SER A 330 -11.84 -2.29 12.86
C SER A 330 -12.58 -1.29 13.74
N PHE A 331 -13.08 -1.78 14.86
CA PHE A 331 -13.72 -0.94 15.88
C PHE A 331 -12.76 0.11 16.46
N ALA A 332 -11.51 -0.28 16.70
CA ALA A 332 -10.49 0.65 17.20
C ALA A 332 -10.21 1.77 16.20
N HIS A 333 -10.16 1.45 14.91
CA HIS A 333 -9.96 2.45 13.86
C HIS A 333 -11.19 3.35 13.70
N ARG A 334 -12.41 2.80 13.78
CA ARG A 334 -13.65 3.58 13.82
C ARG A 334 -13.62 4.61 14.95
N ASP A 335 -13.26 4.19 16.15
CA ASP A 335 -13.24 5.08 17.31
C ASP A 335 -12.16 6.17 17.17
N ASN A 336 -11.04 5.84 16.52
CA ASN A 336 -10.01 6.83 16.15
C ASN A 336 -10.54 7.86 15.16
N VAL A 337 -11.22 7.44 14.08
CA VAL A 337 -11.82 8.34 13.08
C VAL A 337 -12.87 9.25 13.74
N MET A 338 -13.74 8.70 14.60
CA MET A 338 -14.72 9.49 15.34
C MET A 338 -14.07 10.55 16.22
N ARG A 339 -12.95 10.23 16.88
CA ARG A 339 -12.19 11.21 17.66
C ARG A 339 -11.68 12.39 16.81
N TYR A 340 -11.22 12.13 15.58
CA TYR A 340 -10.83 13.19 14.64
C TYR A 340 -12.04 14.03 14.21
N ILE A 341 -13.17 13.41 13.92
CA ILE A 341 -14.42 14.12 13.58
C ILE A 341 -14.82 15.08 14.74
N ASP A 342 -14.85 14.57 15.97
CA ASP A 342 -15.14 15.37 17.15
C ASP A 342 -14.13 16.52 17.35
N THR A 343 -12.87 16.29 17.02
CA THR A 343 -11.83 17.31 17.09
C THR A 343 -12.07 18.40 16.06
N GLY A 344 -12.38 18.06 14.81
CA GLY A 344 -12.72 19.04 13.77
C GLY A 344 -13.91 19.93 14.14
N ILE A 345 -14.94 19.32 14.73
CA ILE A 345 -16.11 20.08 15.25
C ILE A 345 -15.68 21.06 16.35
N ARG A 346 -14.89 20.60 17.31
CA ARG A 346 -14.40 21.47 18.42
C ARG A 346 -13.48 22.59 17.94
N GLU A 347 -12.71 22.37 16.89
CA GLU A 347 -11.84 23.37 16.27
C GLU A 347 -12.59 24.36 15.38
N GLY A 348 -13.92 24.18 15.22
CA GLY A 348 -14.80 25.13 14.53
C GLY A 348 -15.03 24.84 13.04
N ALA A 349 -14.61 23.69 12.53
CA ALA A 349 -15.00 23.25 11.20
C ALA A 349 -16.51 23.00 11.12
N ARG A 350 -17.15 23.43 10.04
CA ARG A 350 -18.59 23.22 9.83
C ARG A 350 -18.80 21.83 9.19
N VAL A 351 -19.59 20.98 9.83
CA VAL A 351 -20.05 19.72 9.22
C VAL A 351 -21.08 20.03 8.15
N LEU A 352 -20.75 19.69 6.91
CA LEU A 352 -21.68 19.77 5.76
C LEU A 352 -22.52 18.50 5.65
N CYS A 353 -21.90 17.32 5.78
CA CYS A 353 -22.53 16.01 5.74
C CYS A 353 -21.90 15.08 6.78
N GLY A 354 -22.63 14.08 7.25
CA GLY A 354 -22.13 13.03 8.13
C GLY A 354 -21.81 13.49 9.55
N GLY A 355 -20.68 13.06 10.07
CA GLY A 355 -20.18 13.45 11.40
C GLY A 355 -20.52 12.47 12.52
N LYS A 356 -21.09 11.30 12.22
CA LYS A 356 -21.59 10.36 13.21
C LYS A 356 -21.25 8.90 12.85
N ARG A 357 -21.41 8.03 13.83
CA ARG A 357 -21.50 6.58 13.57
C ARG A 357 -22.82 6.28 12.88
N MET A 358 -22.80 5.37 11.93
CA MET A 358 -24.02 4.78 11.41
C MET A 358 -24.64 3.87 12.47
N THR A 359 -25.96 3.96 12.64
CA THR A 359 -26.73 3.18 13.62
C THR A 359 -28.00 2.62 12.98
N GLY A 360 -28.58 1.61 13.63
CA GLY A 360 -29.79 0.90 13.18
C GLY A 360 -29.49 -0.48 12.60
N ALA A 361 -30.51 -1.12 12.09
CA ALA A 361 -30.42 -2.49 11.60
C ALA A 361 -29.33 -2.61 10.51
N GLY A 362 -28.37 -3.50 10.72
CA GLY A 362 -27.23 -3.74 9.83
C GLY A 362 -25.95 -2.96 10.18
N PHE A 363 -26.02 -1.93 11.04
CA PHE A 363 -24.85 -1.07 11.35
C PHE A 363 -24.39 -1.16 12.81
N ASP A 364 -25.27 -1.46 13.76
CA ASP A 364 -24.97 -1.37 15.21
C ASP A 364 -23.79 -2.24 15.65
N ASN A 365 -23.64 -3.41 15.03
CA ASN A 365 -22.61 -4.38 15.36
C ASN A 365 -21.33 -4.25 14.53
N GLY A 366 -21.22 -3.22 13.67
CA GLY A 366 -20.09 -3.01 12.78
C GLY A 366 -19.30 -1.72 13.06
N ALA A 367 -18.20 -1.59 12.34
CA ALA A 367 -17.31 -0.44 12.44
C ALA A 367 -17.70 0.70 11.47
N TRP A 368 -18.97 1.06 11.43
CA TRP A 368 -19.55 1.99 10.46
C TRP A 368 -19.46 3.45 10.89
N VAL A 369 -19.01 4.32 9.96
CA VAL A 369 -18.97 5.78 10.12
C VAL A 369 -19.59 6.42 8.88
N GLU A 370 -20.36 7.48 9.06
CA GLU A 370 -20.95 8.23 7.96
C GLU A 370 -19.87 8.92 7.12
N PRO A 371 -20.01 8.96 5.77
CA PRO A 371 -19.19 9.82 4.91
C PRO A 371 -19.31 11.26 5.43
N THR A 372 -18.17 11.83 5.84
CA THR A 372 -18.13 13.11 6.55
C THR A 372 -17.44 14.18 5.70
N VAL A 373 -18.08 15.34 5.56
CA VAL A 373 -17.54 16.48 4.86
C VAL A 373 -17.48 17.68 5.80
N PHE A 374 -16.28 18.18 6.00
CA PHE A 374 -16.03 19.46 6.68
C PHE A 374 -15.82 20.58 5.68
N THR A 375 -16.34 21.75 6.01
CA THR A 375 -16.14 23.00 5.28
C THR A 375 -15.78 24.13 6.25
N ASN A 376 -15.40 25.31 5.74
CA ASN A 376 -14.80 26.37 6.52
C ASN A 376 -13.55 25.89 7.30
N CYS A 377 -12.79 24.99 6.70
CA CYS A 377 -11.56 24.49 7.30
C CYS A 377 -10.43 25.52 7.16
N SER A 378 -9.59 25.63 8.20
CA SER A 378 -8.32 26.38 8.18
C SER A 378 -7.12 25.43 8.21
N ASP A 379 -5.96 25.93 7.75
CA ASP A 379 -4.75 25.10 7.60
C ASP A 379 -4.18 24.59 8.94
N ASP A 380 -4.51 25.22 10.05
CA ASP A 380 -4.06 24.87 11.40
C ASP A 380 -4.91 23.81 12.09
N MET A 381 -6.09 23.49 11.57
CA MET A 381 -6.98 22.47 12.13
C MET A 381 -6.31 21.07 12.07
N THR A 382 -6.49 20.30 13.13
CA THR A 382 -5.98 18.93 13.25
C THR A 382 -6.44 18.04 12.10
N ILE A 383 -7.72 18.15 11.70
CA ILE A 383 -8.29 17.38 10.58
C ILE A 383 -7.69 17.75 9.21
N VAL A 384 -7.01 18.88 9.08
CA VAL A 384 -6.32 19.34 7.87
C VAL A 384 -4.85 18.96 7.89
N ARG A 385 -4.24 18.85 9.07
CA ARG A 385 -2.80 18.59 9.24
C ARG A 385 -2.47 17.11 9.39
N GLU A 386 -3.33 16.34 10.08
CA GLU A 386 -3.07 14.94 10.41
C GLU A 386 -3.84 13.98 9.50
N GLU A 387 -3.26 12.82 9.26
CA GLU A 387 -3.88 11.74 8.49
C GLU A 387 -4.95 11.03 9.32
N ILE A 388 -6.22 11.13 8.91
CA ILE A 388 -7.36 10.49 9.58
C ILE A 388 -7.51 9.03 9.15
N PHE A 389 -7.24 8.76 7.87
CA PHE A 389 -7.36 7.45 7.22
C PHE A 389 -8.79 6.88 7.26
N GLY A 390 -9.78 7.73 7.02
CA GLY A 390 -11.20 7.40 7.03
C GLY A 390 -12.01 8.34 6.13
N PRO A 391 -13.33 8.17 6.05
CA PRO A 391 -14.19 8.88 5.10
C PRO A 391 -14.44 10.34 5.52
N VAL A 392 -13.37 11.14 5.56
CA VAL A 392 -13.43 12.53 6.03
C VAL A 392 -12.75 13.45 5.01
N MET A 393 -13.56 14.28 4.34
CA MET A 393 -13.14 15.32 3.42
C MET A 393 -13.05 16.67 4.13
N SER A 394 -11.97 17.43 3.93
CA SER A 394 -11.80 18.80 4.40
C SER A 394 -11.77 19.76 3.23
N ILE A 395 -12.77 20.66 3.13
CA ILE A 395 -12.86 21.69 2.09
C ILE A 395 -12.23 22.98 2.60
N LEU A 396 -11.24 23.48 1.84
CA LEU A 396 -10.51 24.73 2.09
C LEU A 396 -10.71 25.67 0.90
N THR A 397 -10.89 26.94 1.16
CA THR A 397 -10.99 27.96 0.10
C THR A 397 -9.66 28.65 -0.11
N TYR A 398 -9.44 29.14 -1.34
CA TYR A 398 -8.29 29.97 -1.68
C TYR A 398 -8.70 31.07 -2.67
N GLU A 399 -7.87 32.11 -2.79
CA GLU A 399 -8.10 33.24 -3.69
C GLU A 399 -7.11 33.28 -4.86
N ARG A 400 -5.88 32.84 -4.68
CA ARG A 400 -4.80 32.98 -5.64
C ARG A 400 -4.03 31.67 -5.86
N GLU A 401 -3.53 31.49 -7.08
CA GLU A 401 -2.75 30.29 -7.48
C GLU A 401 -1.49 30.10 -6.64
N ASP A 402 -0.71 31.17 -6.42
CA ASP A 402 0.51 31.11 -5.61
C ASP A 402 0.24 30.80 -4.13
N GLU A 403 -0.88 31.25 -3.62
CA GLU A 403 -1.34 30.94 -2.27
C GLU A 403 -1.64 29.44 -2.13
N VAL A 404 -2.45 28.89 -3.03
CA VAL A 404 -2.86 27.48 -2.92
C VAL A 404 -1.68 26.53 -3.10
N ILE A 405 -0.74 26.83 -3.99
CA ILE A 405 0.48 26.02 -4.16
C ILE A 405 1.29 26.01 -2.86
N ARG A 406 1.53 27.15 -2.25
CA ARG A 406 2.25 27.25 -0.98
C ARG A 406 1.54 26.46 0.14
N ARG A 407 0.22 26.60 0.26
CA ARG A 407 -0.59 25.90 1.27
C ARG A 407 -0.65 24.39 1.01
N ALA A 408 -0.72 23.95 -0.25
CA ALA A 408 -0.66 22.56 -0.65
C ALA A 408 0.64 21.90 -0.16
N ASN A 409 1.78 22.58 -0.30
CA ASN A 409 3.10 22.12 0.12
C ASN A 409 3.39 22.25 1.63
N ALA A 410 2.58 23.04 2.37
CA ALA A 410 2.75 23.29 3.81
C ALA A 410 2.28 22.10 4.65
N THR A 411 2.95 20.96 4.48
CA THR A 411 2.69 19.70 5.19
C THR A 411 3.99 18.88 5.27
N ASP A 412 4.11 18.06 6.31
CA ASP A 412 5.21 17.10 6.45
C ASP A 412 5.07 15.90 5.51
N TYR A 413 3.92 15.74 4.89
CA TYR A 413 3.63 14.68 3.93
C TYR A 413 3.94 15.10 2.49
N GLY A 414 4.04 14.12 1.61
CA GLY A 414 4.24 14.32 0.18
C GLY A 414 3.96 13.05 -0.62
N LEU A 415 2.88 12.33 -0.30
CA LEU A 415 2.55 11.09 -1.01
C LEU A 415 1.95 11.38 -2.38
N ALA A 416 0.79 12.03 -2.40
CA ALA A 416 0.09 12.30 -3.64
C ALA A 416 -0.44 13.74 -3.72
N ALA A 417 -0.82 14.15 -4.94
CA ALA A 417 -1.51 15.40 -5.22
C ALA A 417 -2.31 15.32 -6.51
N GLY A 418 -3.31 16.18 -6.66
CA GLY A 418 -4.02 16.31 -7.92
C GLY A 418 -4.46 17.74 -8.22
N VAL A 419 -4.59 18.03 -9.51
CA VAL A 419 -5.12 19.31 -10.00
C VAL A 419 -6.26 19.07 -10.98
N VAL A 420 -7.28 19.91 -10.91
CA VAL A 420 -8.43 19.89 -11.82
C VAL A 420 -8.54 21.24 -12.51
N THR A 421 -8.34 21.28 -13.82
CA THR A 421 -8.37 22.51 -14.66
C THR A 421 -8.56 22.12 -16.11
N ARG A 422 -9.13 23.01 -16.92
CA ARG A 422 -9.19 22.89 -18.38
C ARG A 422 -7.95 23.44 -19.08
N ASP A 423 -7.13 24.22 -18.39
CA ASP A 423 -5.88 24.78 -18.92
C ASP A 423 -4.73 23.81 -18.67
N LEU A 424 -4.30 23.11 -19.74
CA LEU A 424 -3.21 22.15 -19.69
C LEU A 424 -1.87 22.79 -19.26
N ASN A 425 -1.61 24.04 -19.67
CA ASN A 425 -0.39 24.76 -19.28
C ASN A 425 -0.39 25.05 -17.76
N ARG A 426 -1.54 25.46 -17.23
CA ARG A 426 -1.73 25.63 -15.77
C ARG A 426 -1.53 24.31 -15.04
N ALA A 427 -2.14 23.22 -15.53
CA ALA A 427 -2.04 21.90 -14.92
C ALA A 427 -0.58 21.49 -14.72
N HIS A 428 0.23 21.50 -15.79
CA HIS A 428 1.65 21.13 -15.72
C HIS A 428 2.47 22.12 -14.89
N ARG A 429 2.26 23.42 -15.06
CA ARG A 429 2.98 24.44 -14.28
C ARG A 429 2.75 24.29 -12.78
N VAL A 430 1.51 24.00 -12.36
CA VAL A 430 1.17 23.84 -10.95
C VAL A 430 1.69 22.51 -10.41
N ILE A 431 1.39 21.40 -11.10
CA ILE A 431 1.75 20.08 -10.58
C ILE A 431 3.26 19.92 -10.42
N HIS A 432 4.09 20.55 -11.26
CA HIS A 432 5.55 20.54 -11.13
C HIS A 432 6.06 21.33 -9.90
N GLN A 433 5.23 22.15 -9.28
CA GLN A 433 5.56 22.89 -8.06
C GLN A 433 5.07 22.19 -6.79
N ILE A 434 4.28 21.12 -6.93
CA ILE A 434 3.77 20.37 -5.77
C ILE A 434 4.79 19.32 -5.35
N GLU A 435 5.06 19.27 -4.05
CA GLU A 435 6.03 18.37 -3.42
C GLU A 435 5.36 17.02 -3.08
N ALA A 436 5.02 16.24 -4.10
CA ALA A 436 4.41 14.93 -3.97
C ALA A 436 5.01 13.94 -4.97
N GLY A 437 5.05 12.66 -4.60
CA GLY A 437 5.65 11.62 -5.44
C GLY A 437 4.70 11.04 -6.49
N ILE A 438 3.39 11.14 -6.28
CA ILE A 438 2.33 10.69 -7.18
C ILE A 438 1.44 11.88 -7.51
N CYS A 439 1.25 12.17 -8.78
CA CYS A 439 0.47 13.34 -9.17
C CYS A 439 -0.52 13.02 -10.29
N TRP A 440 -1.74 13.56 -10.18
CA TRP A 440 -2.79 13.41 -11.17
C TRP A 440 -3.27 14.75 -11.72
N ILE A 441 -3.67 14.75 -12.99
CA ILE A 441 -4.32 15.86 -13.67
C ILE A 441 -5.69 15.38 -14.16
N ASN A 442 -6.76 15.99 -13.70
CA ASN A 442 -8.15 15.70 -14.09
C ASN A 442 -8.60 14.23 -13.87
N THR A 443 -7.95 13.52 -12.95
CA THR A 443 -8.29 12.17 -12.50
C THR A 443 -7.81 11.97 -11.07
N TRP A 444 -8.10 10.81 -10.46
CA TRP A 444 -7.62 10.43 -9.14
C TRP A 444 -7.59 8.91 -8.96
N GLY A 445 -6.52 8.43 -8.30
CA GLY A 445 -6.46 7.08 -7.70
C GLY A 445 -5.91 5.97 -8.60
N GLU A 446 -5.75 6.20 -9.90
CA GLU A 446 -5.17 5.21 -10.80
C GLU A 446 -3.67 5.05 -10.54
N SER A 447 -3.22 3.79 -10.45
CA SER A 447 -1.82 3.42 -10.25
C SER A 447 -1.52 2.16 -11.06
N ALA A 448 -1.24 2.32 -12.35
CA ALA A 448 -0.84 1.23 -13.23
C ALA A 448 0.47 0.58 -12.73
N ALA A 449 0.68 -0.70 -13.05
CA ALA A 449 1.88 -1.45 -12.62
C ALA A 449 3.19 -0.80 -13.09
N GLU A 450 3.15 -0.08 -14.23
CA GLU A 450 4.28 0.64 -14.80
C GLU A 450 4.56 1.98 -14.12
N MET A 451 3.59 2.52 -13.36
CA MET A 451 3.70 3.82 -12.70
C MET A 451 4.44 3.69 -11.37
N PRO A 452 5.60 4.35 -11.18
CA PRO A 452 6.27 4.36 -9.88
C PRO A 452 5.39 5.02 -8.82
N VAL A 453 5.21 4.35 -7.70
CA VAL A 453 4.42 4.80 -6.54
C VAL A 453 5.37 5.06 -5.38
N GLY A 454 5.15 6.14 -4.64
CA GLY A 454 5.91 6.44 -3.43
C GLY A 454 5.96 7.93 -3.10
N GLY A 455 6.22 8.22 -1.83
CA GLY A 455 6.12 9.57 -1.28
C GLY A 455 7.42 10.37 -1.26
N TYR A 456 7.24 11.68 -1.10
CA TYR A 456 8.28 12.63 -0.67
C TYR A 456 8.17 12.81 0.86
N LYS A 457 9.10 13.54 1.46
CA LYS A 457 9.09 13.94 2.88
C LYS A 457 8.83 12.73 3.81
N HIS A 458 7.86 12.82 4.73
CA HIS A 458 7.50 11.75 5.65
C HIS A 458 6.60 10.67 5.03
N SER A 459 6.25 10.78 3.76
CA SER A 459 5.36 9.80 3.10
C SER A 459 6.08 8.57 2.54
N GLY A 460 7.41 8.54 2.51
CA GLY A 460 8.10 7.31 2.11
C GLY A 460 9.56 7.47 1.73
N ILE A 461 10.18 6.30 1.52
CA ILE A 461 11.57 6.15 1.04
C ILE A 461 11.58 5.02 0.00
N GLY A 462 12.13 5.29 -1.18
CA GLY A 462 12.08 4.36 -2.30
C GLY A 462 10.80 4.51 -3.12
N ARG A 463 10.53 3.51 -3.95
CA ARG A 463 9.33 3.43 -4.77
C ARG A 463 8.85 1.99 -4.86
N GLU A 464 7.54 1.81 -4.99
CA GLU A 464 6.90 0.55 -5.43
C GLU A 464 6.39 0.74 -6.85
N ASN A 465 6.12 -0.33 -7.57
CA ASN A 465 5.75 -0.37 -8.99
C ASN A 465 6.78 0.28 -9.94
N GLY A 466 6.55 0.13 -11.23
CA GLY A 466 7.46 0.62 -12.27
C GLY A 466 8.83 -0.07 -12.31
N LEU A 467 9.56 0.20 -13.37
CA LEU A 467 10.89 -0.39 -13.59
C LEU A 467 11.90 -0.07 -12.47
N MET A 468 11.84 1.14 -11.94
CA MET A 468 12.83 1.61 -10.97
C MET A 468 12.80 0.84 -9.64
N THR A 469 11.69 0.21 -9.29
CA THR A 469 11.56 -0.60 -8.08
C THR A 469 12.51 -1.80 -8.06
N LEU A 470 12.85 -2.36 -9.22
CA LEU A 470 13.85 -3.44 -9.29
C LEU A 470 15.25 -3.00 -8.78
N GLN A 471 15.55 -1.70 -8.78
CA GLN A 471 16.78 -1.17 -8.19
C GLN A 471 16.81 -1.36 -6.66
N ASN A 472 15.64 -1.33 -6.03
CA ASN A 472 15.49 -1.54 -4.59
C ASN A 472 15.51 -3.03 -4.18
N TYR A 473 15.49 -3.96 -5.14
CA TYR A 473 15.52 -5.41 -4.90
C TYR A 473 16.73 -6.10 -5.53
N THR A 474 17.68 -5.31 -6.05
CA THR A 474 18.93 -5.80 -6.64
C THR A 474 20.11 -4.95 -6.19
N GLN A 475 21.28 -5.56 -6.11
CA GLN A 475 22.55 -4.86 -5.92
C GLN A 475 23.39 -4.97 -7.20
N VAL A 476 24.22 -3.94 -7.44
CA VAL A 476 25.07 -3.88 -8.62
C VAL A 476 26.49 -4.35 -8.26
N LYS A 477 26.97 -5.37 -8.98
CA LYS A 477 28.35 -5.79 -8.95
C LYS A 477 29.09 -5.26 -10.19
N SER A 478 30.17 -4.53 -9.99
CA SER A 478 31.04 -4.06 -11.08
C SER A 478 32.25 -4.97 -11.20
N VAL A 479 32.55 -5.41 -12.43
CA VAL A 479 33.71 -6.25 -12.73
C VAL A 479 34.56 -5.57 -13.79
N GLN A 480 35.78 -5.17 -13.41
CA GLN A 480 36.77 -4.66 -14.37
C GLN A 480 37.57 -5.83 -14.96
N VAL A 481 37.69 -5.82 -16.26
CA VAL A 481 38.51 -6.77 -17.02
C VAL A 481 39.69 -6.02 -17.61
N GLU A 482 40.92 -6.47 -17.30
CA GLU A 482 42.15 -6.03 -17.93
C GLU A 482 42.65 -7.11 -18.90
N MET A 483 42.76 -6.77 -20.17
CA MET A 483 43.16 -7.71 -21.23
C MET A 483 44.67 -7.79 -21.43
N THR A 484 45.41 -6.93 -20.75
CA THR A 484 46.90 -6.93 -20.75
C THR A 484 47.44 -7.43 -19.44
N ARG A 485 48.74 -7.70 -19.40
CA ARG A 485 49.44 -8.12 -18.17
C ARG A 485 49.41 -6.98 -17.13
N PHE A 486 48.78 -7.25 -15.99
CA PHE A 486 48.85 -6.33 -14.86
C PHE A 486 50.28 -6.16 -14.37
N GLN A 487 50.68 -4.93 -14.15
CA GLN A 487 51.99 -4.58 -13.55
C GLN A 487 51.78 -3.91 -12.20
N SER A 488 52.27 -4.53 -11.16
CA SER A 488 52.28 -3.93 -9.82
C SER A 488 53.32 -2.81 -9.76
N VAL A 489 53.05 -1.81 -8.94
CA VAL A 489 54.02 -0.75 -8.59
C VAL A 489 54.97 -1.16 -7.44
N PHE A 490 54.79 -2.39 -6.90
CA PHE A 490 55.60 -2.97 -5.82
C PHE A 490 56.49 -4.07 -6.34
#